data_614ee7a5b79ae00190b3682db1f55f43
#
_entry.id   614ee7a5b79ae00190b3682db1f55f43
#
_cell.length_a   1.000
_cell.length_b   1.000
_cell.length_c   1.000
_cell.angle_alpha   90.00
_cell.angle_beta   90.00
_cell.angle_gamma   90.00
#
_symmetry.space_group_name_H-M   'P 1'
#
loop_
_entity.id
_entity.type
_entity.pdbx_description
1 polymer ?
#
loop_
_entity_poly.entity_id
_entity_poly.type
_entity_poly.pdbx_seq_one_letter_code
_entity_poly.pdbx_strand_id
1 'polypeptide(L)'
;SPKYNRLYEAFGWKVPIYVHCPTITNEEHKKLSKRSGHSSFEDLLEQGFLTEAIVNFVALLGWSPTNNQEFFTLEELVKEFDYHNMSKSPAVFDMTKLRWMNGEYIKKMDDEKFFELAKPYLETVIKKPLNLKKIAGMVKTRIETLCDIADQVDFFETMPEYSADMYIHKKMKTTKENSLETLKEVLPILEAQEDYSNDALFEALSKYVADKGVKTGFVMWPIRTAVSGKQMTPAGATEIME
;
A
#
# COMPACT_ATOMS: atom_id res chain seq x y z
N SER A 1 -29.93 -22.81 -17.49
CA SER A 1 -30.07 -22.45 -18.92
C SER A 1 -31.17 -23.28 -19.63
N PRO A 2 -31.29 -24.64 -19.52
CA PRO A 2 -32.27 -25.40 -20.32
C PRO A 2 -33.73 -24.92 -20.17
N LYS A 3 -34.15 -24.58 -18.94
CA LYS A 3 -35.53 -24.06 -18.69
C LYS A 3 -35.79 -22.74 -19.42
N TYR A 4 -34.80 -21.85 -19.43
CA TYR A 4 -34.93 -20.55 -20.10
C TYR A 4 -34.91 -20.70 -21.63
N ASN A 5 -34.13 -21.63 -22.16
CA ASN A 5 -34.14 -21.89 -23.62
C ASN A 5 -35.53 -22.32 -24.10
N ARG A 6 -36.19 -23.19 -23.33
CA ARG A 6 -37.59 -23.59 -23.66
C ARG A 6 -38.58 -22.46 -23.63
N LEU A 7 -38.38 -21.46 -22.74
CA LEU A 7 -39.20 -20.24 -22.73
C LEU A 7 -38.95 -19.40 -23.98
N TYR A 8 -37.69 -19.19 -24.36
CA TYR A 8 -37.34 -18.48 -25.58
C TYR A 8 -37.95 -19.16 -26.81
N GLU A 9 -37.84 -20.49 -26.90
CA GLU A 9 -38.44 -21.29 -27.97
C GLU A 9 -39.97 -21.14 -28.00
N ALA A 10 -40.63 -21.26 -26.82
CA ALA A 10 -42.09 -21.14 -26.73
C ALA A 10 -42.62 -19.77 -27.17
N PHE A 11 -41.84 -18.71 -26.93
CA PHE A 11 -42.20 -17.33 -27.37
C PHE A 11 -41.69 -17.01 -28.76
N GLY A 12 -41.01 -17.91 -29.44
CA GLY A 12 -40.40 -17.63 -30.76
C GLY A 12 -39.24 -16.63 -30.71
N TRP A 13 -38.63 -16.43 -29.56
CA TRP A 13 -37.53 -15.49 -29.38
C TRP A 13 -36.18 -16.15 -29.71
N LYS A 14 -35.23 -15.33 -30.16
CA LYS A 14 -33.85 -15.81 -30.37
C LYS A 14 -33.20 -16.14 -29.06
N VAL A 15 -32.70 -17.39 -28.92
CA VAL A 15 -31.94 -17.81 -27.74
C VAL A 15 -30.63 -17.02 -27.65
N PRO A 16 -30.32 -16.38 -26.50
CA PRO A 16 -29.08 -15.65 -26.33
C PRO A 16 -27.85 -16.57 -26.28
N ILE A 17 -26.69 -16.00 -26.55
CA ILE A 17 -25.42 -16.70 -26.34
C ILE A 17 -25.10 -16.71 -24.85
N TYR A 18 -24.82 -17.90 -24.31
CA TYR A 18 -24.47 -18.07 -22.89
C TYR A 18 -22.95 -18.24 -22.74
N VAL A 19 -22.35 -17.43 -21.88
CA VAL A 19 -20.97 -17.61 -21.43
C VAL A 19 -20.99 -17.97 -19.95
N HIS A 20 -20.37 -19.10 -19.62
CA HIS A 20 -20.27 -19.58 -18.25
C HIS A 20 -18.86 -19.32 -17.74
N CYS A 21 -18.71 -18.34 -16.86
CA CYS A 21 -17.45 -18.05 -16.18
C CYS A 21 -17.08 -19.17 -15.19
N PRO A 22 -15.79 -19.43 -14.96
CA PRO A 22 -15.32 -20.36 -13.96
C PRO A 22 -15.77 -19.94 -12.55
N THR A 23 -15.87 -20.92 -11.66
CA THR A 23 -16.16 -20.63 -10.25
C THR A 23 -14.94 -20.02 -9.57
N ILE A 24 -15.16 -18.93 -8.82
CA ILE A 24 -14.12 -18.35 -7.98
C ILE A 24 -14.15 -19.02 -6.61
N THR A 25 -13.00 -19.45 -6.13
CA THR A 25 -12.81 -20.13 -4.84
C THR A 25 -11.84 -19.32 -3.97
N ASN A 26 -11.83 -19.59 -2.67
CA ASN A 26 -10.77 -19.15 -1.78
C ASN A 26 -9.54 -20.08 -1.91
N GLU A 27 -8.49 -19.79 -1.14
CA GLU A 27 -7.25 -20.60 -1.10
C GLU A 27 -7.47 -22.04 -0.68
N GLU A 28 -8.55 -22.33 0.10
CA GLU A 28 -8.95 -23.68 0.49
C GLU A 28 -9.81 -24.39 -0.59
N HIS A 29 -9.90 -23.83 -1.80
CA HIS A 29 -10.74 -24.31 -2.91
C HIS A 29 -12.24 -24.39 -2.59
N LYS A 30 -12.70 -23.67 -1.56
CA LYS A 30 -14.12 -23.51 -1.25
C LYS A 30 -14.71 -22.36 -2.05
N LYS A 31 -15.91 -22.54 -2.58
CA LYS A 31 -16.62 -21.49 -3.34
C LYS A 31 -16.75 -20.21 -2.49
N LEU A 32 -16.35 -19.08 -3.02
CA LEU A 32 -16.60 -17.78 -2.40
C LEU A 32 -18.11 -17.55 -2.24
N SER A 33 -18.51 -17.07 -1.08
CA SER A 33 -19.91 -16.73 -0.79
C SER A 33 -19.97 -15.42 -0.01
N LYS A 34 -21.08 -14.71 -0.12
CA LYS A 34 -21.33 -13.48 0.67
C LYS A 34 -21.25 -13.69 2.19
N ARG A 35 -21.37 -14.95 2.67
CA ARG A 35 -21.28 -15.31 4.09
C ARG A 35 -19.84 -15.51 4.59
N SER A 36 -18.87 -15.64 3.68
CA SER A 36 -17.45 -15.82 4.04
C SER A 36 -16.71 -14.50 4.29
N GLY A 37 -17.41 -13.36 4.22
CA GLY A 37 -16.85 -12.01 4.43
C GLY A 37 -15.91 -11.55 3.29
N HIS A 38 -15.90 -10.24 3.02
CA HIS A 38 -14.88 -9.57 2.18
C HIS A 38 -14.80 -9.96 0.71
N SER A 39 -15.91 -10.27 0.05
CA SER A 39 -15.89 -10.70 -1.35
C SER A 39 -16.83 -9.93 -2.28
N SER A 40 -17.53 -8.91 -1.82
CA SER A 40 -18.26 -8.00 -2.71
C SER A 40 -17.35 -6.86 -3.19
N PHE A 41 -17.74 -6.22 -4.28
CA PHE A 41 -17.03 -5.05 -4.78
C PHE A 41 -17.04 -3.91 -3.75
N GLU A 42 -18.16 -3.70 -3.09
CA GLU A 42 -18.34 -2.69 -2.05
C GLU A 42 -17.42 -2.94 -0.85
N ASP A 43 -17.32 -4.21 -0.39
CA ASP A 43 -16.43 -4.58 0.71
C ASP A 43 -14.95 -4.28 0.38
N LEU A 44 -14.55 -4.46 -0.89
CA LEU A 44 -13.20 -4.13 -1.34
C LEU A 44 -12.96 -2.62 -1.39
N LEU A 45 -13.94 -1.84 -1.84
CA LEU A 45 -13.83 -0.36 -1.80
C LEU A 45 -13.71 0.14 -0.36
N GLU A 46 -14.49 -0.40 0.58
CA GLU A 46 -14.41 -0.05 2.01
C GLU A 46 -13.03 -0.40 2.62
N GLN A 47 -12.35 -1.42 2.11
CA GLN A 47 -10.99 -1.78 2.48
C GLN A 47 -9.92 -0.91 1.80
N GLY A 48 -10.31 0.08 1.00
CA GLY A 48 -9.41 1.04 0.36
C GLY A 48 -8.75 0.53 -0.92
N PHE A 49 -9.33 -0.47 -1.58
CA PHE A 49 -8.88 -0.87 -2.91
C PHE A 49 -9.38 0.09 -3.98
N LEU A 50 -8.57 0.32 -5.01
CA LEU A 50 -8.92 1.12 -6.17
C LEU A 50 -9.81 0.33 -7.14
N THR A 51 -10.81 0.99 -7.71
CA THR A 51 -11.70 0.37 -8.71
C THR A 51 -10.93 -0.24 -9.86
N GLU A 52 -9.95 0.47 -10.40
CA GLU A 52 -9.11 0.03 -11.51
C GLU A 52 -8.36 -1.27 -11.18
N ALA A 53 -7.82 -1.37 -9.97
CA ALA A 53 -7.11 -2.56 -9.52
C ALA A 53 -8.05 -3.76 -9.35
N ILE A 54 -9.24 -3.54 -8.77
CA ILE A 54 -10.25 -4.59 -8.61
C ILE A 54 -10.70 -5.11 -9.99
N VAL A 55 -11.02 -4.23 -10.92
CA VAL A 55 -11.46 -4.60 -12.28
C VAL A 55 -10.38 -5.41 -13.00
N ASN A 56 -9.14 -4.93 -12.96
CA ASN A 56 -8.02 -5.64 -13.58
C ASN A 56 -7.81 -7.02 -12.94
N PHE A 57 -7.80 -7.11 -11.63
CA PHE A 57 -7.64 -8.37 -10.89
C PHE A 57 -8.75 -9.36 -11.23
N VAL A 58 -10.01 -8.93 -11.22
CA VAL A 58 -11.17 -9.77 -11.55
C VAL A 58 -11.10 -10.27 -13.00
N ALA A 59 -10.66 -9.44 -13.95
CA ALA A 59 -10.47 -9.87 -15.32
C ALA A 59 -9.48 -11.04 -15.41
N LEU A 60 -8.36 -10.96 -14.69
CA LEU A 60 -7.32 -11.99 -14.68
C LEU A 60 -7.71 -13.28 -13.92
N LEU A 61 -8.77 -13.28 -13.12
CA LEU A 61 -9.22 -14.49 -12.41
C LEU A 61 -9.72 -15.60 -13.33
N GLY A 62 -10.18 -15.25 -14.50
CA GLY A 62 -10.73 -16.25 -15.42
C GLY A 62 -10.30 -16.08 -16.87
N TRP A 63 -9.45 -15.11 -17.15
CA TRP A 63 -8.94 -14.78 -18.46
C TRP A 63 -7.42 -14.61 -18.42
N SER A 64 -6.76 -14.96 -19.52
CA SER A 64 -5.32 -14.78 -19.68
C SER A 64 -5.04 -14.04 -20.98
N PRO A 65 -4.29 -12.92 -20.92
CA PRO A 65 -3.84 -12.22 -22.11
C PRO A 65 -2.81 -13.04 -22.87
N THR A 66 -2.69 -12.79 -24.17
CA THR A 66 -1.74 -13.51 -25.04
C THR A 66 -0.28 -13.12 -24.81
N ASN A 67 -0.05 -11.94 -24.22
CA ASN A 67 1.27 -11.32 -24.01
C ASN A 67 1.81 -11.38 -22.57
N ASN A 68 1.15 -12.13 -21.67
CA ASN A 68 1.48 -12.20 -20.24
C ASN A 68 1.47 -10.84 -19.50
N GLN A 69 0.79 -9.84 -20.02
CA GLN A 69 0.60 -8.56 -19.33
C GLN A 69 -0.30 -8.75 -18.12
N GLU A 70 0.04 -8.13 -16.97
CA GLU A 70 -0.75 -8.22 -15.76
C GLU A 70 -1.46 -6.90 -15.40
N PHE A 71 -1.01 -5.77 -15.92
CA PHE A 71 -1.57 -4.45 -15.61
C PHE A 71 -2.20 -3.85 -16.86
N PHE A 72 -3.47 -3.48 -16.76
CA PHE A 72 -4.27 -2.93 -17.85
C PHE A 72 -5.02 -1.70 -17.39
N THR A 73 -5.06 -0.67 -18.23
CA THR A 73 -6.12 0.33 -18.13
C THR A 73 -7.45 -0.28 -18.59
N LEU A 74 -8.56 0.38 -18.28
CA LEU A 74 -9.87 -0.10 -18.73
C LEU A 74 -9.96 -0.14 -20.26
N GLU A 75 -9.37 0.85 -20.93
CA GLU A 75 -9.31 0.93 -22.41
C GLU A 75 -8.51 -0.22 -23.00
N GLU A 76 -7.40 -0.58 -22.37
CA GLU A 76 -6.59 -1.74 -22.78
C GLU A 76 -7.35 -3.04 -22.56
N LEU A 77 -8.02 -3.21 -21.42
CA LEU A 77 -8.87 -4.38 -21.15
C LEU A 77 -9.98 -4.53 -22.19
N VAL A 78 -10.64 -3.42 -22.59
CA VAL A 78 -11.69 -3.45 -23.62
C VAL A 78 -11.16 -3.91 -24.97
N LYS A 79 -9.90 -3.60 -25.30
CA LYS A 79 -9.25 -4.01 -26.57
C LYS A 79 -8.77 -5.45 -26.56
N GLU A 80 -8.17 -5.87 -25.43
CA GLU A 80 -7.44 -7.15 -25.32
C GLU A 80 -8.33 -8.29 -24.84
N PHE A 81 -9.43 -7.98 -24.13
CA PHE A 81 -10.30 -8.99 -23.53
C PHE A 81 -11.04 -9.79 -24.61
N ASP A 82 -10.72 -11.08 -24.69
CA ASP A 82 -11.42 -12.04 -25.53
C ASP A 82 -11.97 -13.18 -24.67
N TYR A 83 -13.29 -13.32 -24.64
CA TYR A 83 -13.97 -14.37 -23.87
C TYR A 83 -13.61 -15.80 -24.34
N HIS A 84 -13.06 -15.96 -25.55
CA HIS A 84 -12.58 -17.26 -26.02
C HIS A 84 -11.33 -17.74 -25.28
N ASN A 85 -10.57 -16.82 -24.71
CA ASN A 85 -9.37 -17.07 -23.90
C ASN A 85 -9.70 -17.26 -22.40
N MET A 86 -10.98 -17.44 -22.05
CA MET A 86 -11.38 -17.71 -20.68
C MET A 86 -11.01 -19.12 -20.25
N SER A 87 -10.46 -19.24 -19.04
CA SER A 87 -10.16 -20.50 -18.39
C SER A 87 -11.46 -21.29 -18.09
N LYS A 88 -11.39 -22.60 -18.19
CA LYS A 88 -12.47 -23.51 -17.75
C LYS A 88 -12.27 -23.99 -16.30
N SER A 89 -11.08 -23.79 -15.76
CA SER A 89 -10.74 -24.19 -14.39
C SER A 89 -11.20 -23.15 -13.36
N PRO A 90 -11.56 -23.55 -12.14
CA PRO A 90 -11.81 -22.60 -11.06
C PRO A 90 -10.62 -21.68 -10.82
N ALA A 91 -10.89 -20.40 -10.57
CA ALA A 91 -9.87 -19.42 -10.21
C ALA A 91 -9.84 -19.24 -8.69
N VAL A 92 -8.64 -19.09 -8.13
CA VAL A 92 -8.45 -18.79 -6.71
C VAL A 92 -8.41 -17.28 -6.52
N PHE A 93 -9.22 -16.76 -5.61
CA PHE A 93 -9.18 -15.36 -5.20
C PHE A 93 -8.03 -15.19 -4.20
N ASP A 94 -6.90 -14.68 -4.71
CA ASP A 94 -5.70 -14.41 -3.93
C ASP A 94 -5.70 -12.95 -3.47
N MET A 95 -5.99 -12.73 -2.18
CA MET A 95 -6.02 -11.40 -1.57
C MET A 95 -4.62 -10.77 -1.55
N THR A 96 -3.56 -11.56 -1.36
CA THR A 96 -2.18 -11.06 -1.37
C THR A 96 -1.82 -10.50 -2.74
N LYS A 97 -2.19 -11.20 -3.80
CA LYS A 97 -1.99 -10.72 -5.18
C LYS A 97 -2.80 -9.45 -5.46
N LEU A 98 -4.06 -9.37 -5.00
CA LEU A 98 -4.89 -8.18 -5.15
C LEU A 98 -4.28 -6.98 -4.42
N ARG A 99 -3.83 -7.15 -3.17
CA ARG A 99 -3.16 -6.08 -2.40
C ARG A 99 -1.90 -5.59 -3.11
N TRP A 100 -1.02 -6.50 -3.52
CA TRP A 100 0.17 -6.15 -4.27
C TRP A 100 -0.15 -5.38 -5.56
N MET A 101 -1.12 -5.88 -6.35
CA MET A 101 -1.55 -5.23 -7.58
C MET A 101 -2.09 -3.82 -7.32
N ASN A 102 -2.91 -3.66 -6.28
CA ASN A 102 -3.45 -2.37 -5.88
C ASN A 102 -2.33 -1.39 -5.48
N GLY A 103 -1.33 -1.85 -4.72
CA GLY A 103 -0.15 -1.06 -4.37
C GLY A 103 0.61 -0.56 -5.61
N GLU A 104 0.72 -1.38 -6.66
CA GLU A 104 1.35 -0.97 -7.93
C GLU A 104 0.52 0.10 -8.68
N TYR A 105 -0.81 0.03 -8.64
CA TYR A 105 -1.67 1.11 -9.15
C TYR A 105 -1.50 2.40 -8.36
N ILE A 106 -1.45 2.32 -7.02
CA ILE A 106 -1.18 3.49 -6.16
C ILE A 106 0.16 4.13 -6.50
N LYS A 107 1.24 3.36 -6.61
CA LYS A 107 2.58 3.87 -6.93
C LYS A 107 2.65 4.59 -8.27
N LYS A 108 1.94 4.10 -9.28
CA LYS A 108 1.91 4.67 -10.64
C LYS A 108 0.96 5.85 -10.79
N MET A 109 0.08 6.08 -9.83
CA MET A 109 -0.89 7.18 -9.86
C MET A 109 -0.18 8.53 -9.82
N ASP A 110 -0.75 9.55 -10.46
CA ASP A 110 -0.33 10.93 -10.31
C ASP A 110 -0.40 11.39 -8.84
N ASP A 111 0.55 12.22 -8.39
CA ASP A 111 0.67 12.60 -6.99
C ASP A 111 -0.52 13.46 -6.50
N GLU A 112 -1.07 14.33 -7.36
CA GLU A 112 -2.24 15.13 -7.01
C GLU A 112 -3.47 14.23 -6.86
N LYS A 113 -3.69 13.32 -7.83
CA LYS A 113 -4.79 12.35 -7.76
C LYS A 113 -4.65 11.46 -6.51
N PHE A 114 -3.44 11.01 -6.21
CA PHE A 114 -3.20 10.23 -5.00
C PHE A 114 -3.50 11.02 -3.74
N PHE A 115 -3.05 12.29 -3.67
CA PHE A 115 -3.32 13.15 -2.51
C PHE A 115 -4.82 13.34 -2.26
N GLU A 116 -5.61 13.60 -3.32
CA GLU A 116 -7.07 13.74 -3.19
C GLU A 116 -7.73 12.48 -2.60
N LEU A 117 -7.26 11.29 -3.00
CA LEU A 117 -7.76 10.02 -2.46
C LEU A 117 -7.27 9.74 -1.03
N ALA A 118 -6.02 10.10 -0.72
CA ALA A 118 -5.41 9.87 0.58
C ALA A 118 -5.88 10.84 1.67
N LYS A 119 -6.23 12.08 1.28
CA LYS A 119 -6.59 13.16 2.19
C LYS A 119 -7.65 12.79 3.22
N PRO A 120 -8.79 12.17 2.88
CA PRO A 120 -9.79 11.76 3.88
C PRO A 120 -9.21 10.82 4.94
N TYR A 121 -8.33 9.89 4.54
CA TYR A 121 -7.68 8.95 5.47
C TYR A 121 -6.67 9.64 6.37
N LEU A 122 -5.88 10.56 5.84
CA LEU A 122 -4.95 11.38 6.62
C LEU A 122 -5.68 12.23 7.65
N GLU A 123 -6.76 12.90 7.26
CA GLU A 123 -7.57 13.77 8.13
C GLU A 123 -8.32 13.01 9.23
N THR A 124 -8.54 11.70 9.10
CA THR A 124 -9.10 10.90 10.20
C THR A 124 -8.12 10.79 11.37
N VAL A 125 -6.81 10.76 11.09
CA VAL A 125 -5.75 10.50 12.07
C VAL A 125 -5.06 11.79 12.50
N ILE A 126 -4.64 12.63 11.53
CA ILE A 126 -3.84 13.83 11.78
C ILE A 126 -4.77 15.03 11.94
N LYS A 127 -4.73 15.65 13.14
CA LYS A 127 -5.48 16.88 13.46
C LYS A 127 -4.57 18.09 13.58
N LYS A 128 -3.27 17.87 13.76
CA LYS A 128 -2.26 18.92 13.77
C LYS A 128 -2.14 19.61 12.42
N PRO A 129 -1.76 20.91 12.39
CA PRO A 129 -1.58 21.68 11.16
C PRO A 129 -0.28 21.28 10.45
N LEU A 130 -0.22 20.04 9.94
CA LEU A 130 0.92 19.50 9.20
C LEU A 130 0.68 19.54 7.70
N ASN A 131 1.76 19.44 6.92
CA ASN A 131 1.69 19.36 5.46
C ASN A 131 1.23 17.97 5.01
N LEU A 132 -0.09 17.76 4.95
CA LEU A 132 -0.68 16.47 4.58
C LEU A 132 -0.26 15.99 3.18
N LYS A 133 0.00 16.91 2.24
CA LYS A 133 0.45 16.54 0.89
C LYS A 133 1.83 15.90 0.91
N LYS A 134 2.73 16.43 1.73
CA LYS A 134 4.06 15.86 1.94
C LYS A 134 3.98 14.49 2.60
N ILE A 135 3.18 14.37 3.66
CA ILE A 135 2.95 13.09 4.34
C ILE A 135 2.34 12.04 3.37
N ALA A 136 1.40 12.44 2.52
CA ALA A 136 0.88 11.57 1.47
C ALA A 136 1.99 11.04 0.55
N GLY A 137 2.91 11.90 0.11
CA GLY A 137 4.07 11.48 -0.69
C GLY A 137 4.92 10.42 -0.02
N MET A 138 5.14 10.53 1.30
CA MET A 138 5.90 9.54 2.08
C MET A 138 5.25 8.16 2.08
N VAL A 139 3.93 8.07 2.21
CA VAL A 139 3.21 6.79 2.34
C VAL A 139 2.91 6.13 0.99
N LYS A 140 2.87 6.87 -0.10
CA LYS A 140 2.45 6.41 -1.43
C LYS A 140 3.10 5.10 -1.88
N THR A 141 4.40 4.94 -1.61
CA THR A 141 5.16 3.75 -2.00
C THR A 141 5.16 2.63 -0.96
N ARG A 142 4.50 2.84 0.18
CA ARG A 142 4.56 1.97 1.36
C ARG A 142 3.25 1.28 1.68
N ILE A 143 2.18 1.68 1.03
CA ILE A 143 0.84 1.15 1.24
C ILE A 143 0.40 0.28 0.08
N GLU A 144 -0.45 -0.66 0.37
CA GLU A 144 -1.11 -1.52 -0.63
C GLU A 144 -2.58 -1.16 -0.77
N THR A 145 -3.21 -0.56 0.26
CA THR A 145 -4.57 -0.02 0.21
C THR A 145 -4.63 1.36 0.87
N LEU A 146 -5.65 2.15 0.57
CA LEU A 146 -5.81 3.47 1.20
C LEU A 146 -6.06 3.37 2.72
N CYS A 147 -6.64 2.28 3.19
CA CYS A 147 -6.85 2.06 4.62
C CYS A 147 -5.53 1.87 5.39
N ASP A 148 -4.45 1.43 4.72
CA ASP A 148 -3.15 1.27 5.35
C ASP A 148 -2.53 2.62 5.78
N ILE A 149 -3.01 3.74 5.22
CA ILE A 149 -2.51 5.10 5.53
C ILE A 149 -2.57 5.39 7.02
N ALA A 150 -3.69 5.08 7.67
CA ALA A 150 -3.90 5.41 9.08
C ALA A 150 -2.78 4.87 9.98
N ASP A 151 -2.43 3.60 9.81
CA ASP A 151 -1.39 2.93 10.60
C ASP A 151 0.03 3.42 10.28
N GLN A 152 0.22 3.98 9.10
CA GLN A 152 1.53 4.50 8.68
C GLN A 152 1.82 5.90 9.22
N VAL A 153 0.79 6.68 9.60
CA VAL A 153 0.93 8.12 9.91
C VAL A 153 0.48 8.51 11.31
N ASP A 154 -0.04 7.58 12.12
CA ASP A 154 -0.57 7.84 13.47
C ASP A 154 0.43 8.53 14.40
N PHE A 155 1.73 8.23 14.27
CA PHE A 155 2.80 8.82 15.06
C PHE A 155 2.99 10.33 14.80
N PHE A 156 2.55 10.87 13.67
CA PHE A 156 2.56 12.33 13.45
C PHE A 156 1.59 13.06 14.36
N GLU A 157 0.47 12.43 14.70
CA GLU A 157 -0.49 13.00 15.67
C GLU A 157 -0.05 12.74 17.10
N THR A 158 0.25 11.49 17.43
CA THR A 158 0.60 11.12 18.81
C THR A 158 1.71 10.07 18.77
N MET A 159 2.81 10.35 19.47
CA MET A 159 3.89 9.39 19.63
C MET A 159 3.34 8.11 20.30
N PRO A 160 3.46 6.94 19.69
CA PRO A 160 3.03 5.69 20.31
C PRO A 160 3.90 5.34 21.52
N GLU A 161 3.35 4.61 22.47
CA GLU A 161 4.16 3.97 23.51
C GLU A 161 5.02 2.86 22.89
N TYR A 162 6.31 2.87 23.17
CA TYR A 162 7.22 1.87 22.63
C TYR A 162 8.31 1.46 23.62
N SER A 163 8.82 0.24 23.44
CA SER A 163 9.92 -0.27 24.29
C SER A 163 11.28 0.27 23.83
N ALA A 164 12.15 0.53 24.77
CA ALA A 164 13.56 0.85 24.50
C ALA A 164 14.30 -0.28 23.73
N ASP A 165 13.72 -1.49 23.65
CA ASP A 165 14.27 -2.58 22.83
C ASP A 165 14.22 -2.27 21.33
N MET A 166 13.38 -1.33 20.88
CA MET A 166 13.32 -0.90 19.50
C MET A 166 14.58 -0.20 19.00
N TYR A 167 15.41 0.32 19.91
CA TYR A 167 16.71 0.88 19.55
C TYR A 167 17.75 -0.18 19.19
N ILE A 168 17.50 -1.47 19.52
CA ILE A 168 18.41 -2.57 19.23
C ILE A 168 18.19 -3.04 17.78
N HIS A 169 19.24 -2.99 16.95
CA HIS A 169 19.19 -3.48 15.59
C HIS A 169 20.49 -4.12 15.15
N LYS A 170 20.45 -5.45 14.90
CA LYS A 170 21.68 -6.26 14.57
C LYS A 170 22.43 -5.74 13.34
N LYS A 171 21.74 -5.44 12.23
CA LYS A 171 22.39 -4.98 10.99
C LYS A 171 23.01 -3.59 11.13
N MET A 172 22.38 -2.71 11.91
CA MET A 172 22.86 -1.35 12.16
C MET A 172 23.86 -1.32 13.32
N LYS A 173 24.03 -2.40 14.04
CA LYS A 173 24.92 -2.56 15.21
C LYS A 173 24.56 -1.60 16.35
N THR A 174 23.29 -1.31 16.52
CA THR A 174 22.80 -0.45 17.60
C THR A 174 22.38 -1.27 18.82
N THR A 175 22.63 -0.70 20.00
CA THR A 175 22.19 -1.16 21.32
C THR A 175 21.44 0.01 21.98
N LYS A 176 20.84 -0.21 23.16
CA LYS A 176 20.23 0.86 23.94
C LYS A 176 21.25 1.94 24.34
N GLU A 177 22.41 1.51 24.77
CA GLU A 177 23.48 2.36 25.31
C GLU A 177 24.04 3.26 24.20
N ASN A 178 24.50 2.65 23.08
CA ASN A 178 25.10 3.43 21.98
C ASN A 178 24.06 4.27 21.24
N SER A 179 22.79 3.85 21.22
CA SER A 179 21.68 4.66 20.68
C SER A 179 21.44 5.91 21.53
N LEU A 180 21.43 5.76 22.87
CA LEU A 180 21.29 6.88 23.80
C LEU A 180 22.46 7.87 23.66
N GLU A 181 23.69 7.38 23.56
CA GLU A 181 24.87 8.21 23.33
C GLU A 181 24.75 8.97 21.99
N THR A 182 24.42 8.27 20.91
CA THR A 182 24.20 8.87 19.58
C THR A 182 23.13 9.97 19.63
N LEU A 183 21.99 9.73 20.28
CA LEU A 183 20.94 10.73 20.39
C LEU A 183 21.38 11.96 21.18
N LYS A 184 22.15 11.78 22.25
CA LYS A 184 22.71 12.90 23.03
C LYS A 184 23.70 13.75 22.23
N GLU A 185 24.51 13.13 21.36
CA GLU A 185 25.47 13.82 20.51
C GLU A 185 24.80 14.52 19.32
N VAL A 186 23.76 13.92 18.78
CA VAL A 186 23.05 14.45 17.60
C VAL A 186 22.08 15.58 17.96
N LEU A 187 21.49 15.56 19.16
CA LEU A 187 20.50 16.55 19.59
C LEU A 187 21.01 18.01 19.44
N PRO A 188 22.20 18.38 19.92
CA PRO A 188 22.73 19.74 19.73
C PRO A 188 22.95 20.11 18.24
N ILE A 189 23.27 19.13 17.38
CA ILE A 189 23.44 19.33 15.95
C ILE A 189 22.09 19.70 15.32
N LEU A 190 21.02 19.00 15.71
CA LEU A 190 19.66 19.26 15.22
C LEU A 190 19.12 20.59 15.76
N GLU A 191 19.35 20.89 17.04
CA GLU A 191 18.92 22.17 17.66
C GLU A 191 19.62 23.40 17.04
N ALA A 192 20.83 23.23 16.49
CA ALA A 192 21.56 24.28 15.82
C ALA A 192 21.13 24.50 14.36
N GLN A 193 20.28 23.66 13.80
CA GLN A 193 19.79 23.82 12.42
C GLN A 193 18.74 24.95 12.36
N GLU A 194 18.90 25.84 11.39
CA GLU A 194 17.89 26.83 11.03
C GLU A 194 16.97 26.31 9.91
N ASP A 195 17.53 25.46 9.02
CA ASP A 195 16.81 24.81 7.92
C ASP A 195 16.56 23.33 8.26
N TYR A 196 15.28 22.98 8.42
CA TYR A 196 14.82 21.62 8.69
C TYR A 196 14.40 20.86 7.41
N SER A 197 14.82 21.35 6.23
CA SER A 197 14.62 20.56 5.01
C SER A 197 15.34 19.21 5.08
N ASN A 198 14.78 18.19 4.44
CA ASN A 198 15.37 16.85 4.39
C ASN A 198 16.85 16.89 3.98
N ASP A 199 17.19 17.68 2.99
CA ASP A 199 18.56 17.77 2.46
C ASP A 199 19.52 18.39 3.49
N ALA A 200 19.13 19.49 4.15
CA ALA A 200 19.95 20.14 5.18
C ALA A 200 20.15 19.22 6.40
N LEU A 201 19.09 18.57 6.87
CA LEU A 201 19.16 17.60 7.96
C LEU A 201 20.04 16.41 7.60
N PHE A 202 19.87 15.87 6.39
CA PHE A 202 20.66 14.75 5.91
C PHE A 202 22.14 15.09 5.76
N GLU A 203 22.47 16.29 5.28
CA GLU A 203 23.85 16.78 5.16
C GLU A 203 24.51 16.91 6.54
N ALA A 204 23.84 17.56 7.50
CA ALA A 204 24.34 17.74 8.86
C ALA A 204 24.60 16.39 9.56
N LEU A 205 23.67 15.46 9.44
CA LEU A 205 23.82 14.13 10.04
C LEU A 205 24.86 13.28 9.30
N SER A 206 25.00 13.43 7.98
CA SER A 206 26.02 12.71 7.20
C SER A 206 27.42 13.17 7.56
N LYS A 207 27.60 14.47 7.86
CA LYS A 207 28.88 15.00 8.37
C LYS A 207 29.21 14.35 9.72
N TYR A 208 28.26 14.30 10.65
CA TYR A 208 28.45 13.63 11.94
C TYR A 208 28.79 12.13 11.77
N VAL A 209 28.11 11.43 10.85
CA VAL A 209 28.42 10.02 10.52
C VAL A 209 29.84 9.84 10.06
N ALA A 210 30.34 10.74 9.18
CA ALA A 210 31.69 10.72 8.66
C ALA A 210 32.72 11.01 9.76
N ASP A 211 32.51 12.04 10.57
CA ASP A 211 33.39 12.45 11.66
C ASP A 211 33.50 11.36 12.73
N LYS A 212 32.41 10.67 13.02
CA LYS A 212 32.38 9.54 13.98
C LYS A 212 32.93 8.23 13.38
N GLY A 213 33.07 8.14 12.07
CA GLY A 213 33.58 6.94 11.37
C GLY A 213 32.63 5.73 11.45
N VAL A 214 31.33 5.96 11.55
CA VAL A 214 30.30 4.91 11.65
C VAL A 214 29.45 4.81 10.37
N LYS A 215 28.64 3.77 10.25
CA LYS A 215 27.70 3.64 9.13
C LYS A 215 26.48 4.53 9.34
N THR A 216 25.93 5.08 8.27
CA THR A 216 24.71 5.91 8.29
C THR A 216 23.57 5.30 9.10
N GLY A 217 23.31 4.00 8.93
CA GLY A 217 22.24 3.33 9.67
C GLY A 217 22.46 3.25 11.18
N PHE A 218 23.70 3.33 11.66
CA PHE A 218 24.03 3.38 13.09
C PHE A 218 23.49 4.66 13.74
N VAL A 219 23.47 5.76 12.99
CA VAL A 219 22.98 7.06 13.46
C VAL A 219 21.50 7.23 13.15
N MET A 220 21.08 6.92 11.92
CA MET A 220 19.70 7.15 11.49
C MET A 220 18.68 6.24 12.15
N TRP A 221 19.06 5.03 12.58
CA TRP A 221 18.13 4.12 13.25
C TRP A 221 17.63 4.67 14.60
N PRO A 222 18.52 5.08 15.53
CA PRO A 222 18.08 5.71 16.79
C PRO A 222 17.22 6.96 16.57
N ILE A 223 17.61 7.83 15.64
CA ILE A 223 16.86 9.05 15.35
C ILE A 223 15.46 8.70 14.84
N ARG A 224 15.36 7.79 13.85
CA ARG A 224 14.07 7.36 13.31
C ARG A 224 13.16 6.76 14.39
N THR A 225 13.72 5.93 15.27
CA THR A 225 13.00 5.34 16.40
C THR A 225 12.51 6.44 17.35
N ALA A 226 13.35 7.43 17.67
CA ALA A 226 13.01 8.53 18.55
C ALA A 226 11.89 9.42 18.01
N VAL A 227 11.87 9.70 16.70
CA VAL A 227 10.87 10.61 16.08
C VAL A 227 9.57 9.92 15.70
N SER A 228 9.54 8.59 15.64
CA SER A 228 8.36 7.85 15.19
C SER A 228 7.79 6.87 16.21
N GLY A 229 8.60 6.33 17.13
CA GLY A 229 8.21 5.23 18.00
C GLY A 229 7.88 3.94 17.24
N LYS A 230 8.32 3.80 15.98
CA LYS A 230 7.96 2.65 15.11
C LYS A 230 9.19 1.98 14.50
N GLN A 231 9.11 0.65 14.34
CA GLN A 231 10.13 -0.12 13.61
C GLN A 231 10.07 0.12 12.10
N MET A 232 8.87 0.25 11.57
CA MET A 232 8.61 0.53 10.15
C MET A 232 7.98 1.91 10.04
N THR A 233 8.55 2.74 9.19
CA THR A 233 8.07 4.10 8.92
C THR A 233 7.91 4.31 7.42
N PRO A 234 7.02 5.19 6.98
CA PRO A 234 6.82 5.49 5.57
C PRO A 234 8.04 6.16 4.93
N ALA A 235 8.85 6.86 5.73
CA ALA A 235 10.00 7.65 5.26
C ALA A 235 11.22 7.49 6.17
N GLY A 236 12.34 8.07 5.78
CA GLY A 236 13.55 8.17 6.57
C GLY A 236 13.42 9.15 7.75
N ALA A 237 14.41 9.12 8.66
CA ALA A 237 14.39 9.99 9.85
C ALA A 237 14.34 11.49 9.48
N THR A 238 15.13 11.92 8.50
CA THR A 238 15.22 13.32 8.07
C THR A 238 13.97 13.80 7.35
N GLU A 239 13.35 12.94 6.53
CA GLU A 239 12.08 13.25 5.87
C GLU A 239 10.91 13.38 6.87
N ILE A 240 10.93 12.62 7.97
CA ILE A 240 9.91 12.69 9.04
C ILE A 240 10.07 13.97 9.86
N MET A 241 11.30 14.41 10.08
CA MET A 241 11.61 15.63 10.86
C MET A 241 11.34 16.93 10.09
N GLU A 242 11.39 16.91 8.77
CA GLU A 242 11.02 18.02 7.89
C GLU A 242 9.52 18.38 7.99
#